data_75b0fc91dae9928c076531fbfaf75f8b
#
_entry.id   75b0fc91dae9928c076531fbfaf75f8b
#
_cell.length_a   1.000
_cell.length_b   1.000
_cell.length_c   1.000
_cell.angle_alpha   90.00
_cell.angle_beta   90.00
_cell.angle_gamma   90.00
#
_symmetry.space_group_name_H-M   'P 1'
#
loop_
_entity.id
_entity.type
_entity.pdbx_description
1 polymer ?
#
loop_
_entity_poly.entity_id
_entity_poly.type
_entity_poly.pdbx_seq_one_letter_code
_entity_poly.pdbx_strand_id
1 'polypeptide(L)'
;MLNYLKNKILNNGIKERFFLSIKKDSKILELGCGPGRNALFITNHFSDVEYHGVDILPEEKVASVINFKNVDLEQHSLPYSTEYFDIIIFNHVLEHLNSPISVANEINRVLKKGGRIYVEAPNWKSMFVPSFGFRREQHNPFNFFDDPTHIRPWTKHSIYSFLSQHCKCNVLKVGVVRNWLRIPFDFPLIVIGLIMGNRKRIISSFWNIYGWCIYGIAEKK
;
A
#
# COMPACT_ATOMS: atom_id res chain seq x y z
N MET A 1 29.84 2.29 -3.97
CA MET A 1 29.51 0.85 -3.78
C MET A 1 28.55 0.63 -2.61
N LEU A 2 28.83 1.12 -1.41
CA LEU A 2 27.97 0.91 -0.23
C LEU A 2 26.56 1.49 -0.37
N ASN A 3 26.40 2.70 -0.89
CA ASN A 3 25.11 3.33 -1.17
C ASN A 3 24.32 2.59 -2.26
N TYR A 4 24.98 2.05 -3.27
CA TYR A 4 24.35 1.23 -4.31
C TYR A 4 23.77 -0.08 -3.73
N LEU A 5 24.57 -0.77 -2.92
CA LEU A 5 24.13 -2.01 -2.24
C LEU A 5 22.99 -1.72 -1.26
N LYS A 6 23.09 -0.63 -0.50
CA LYS A 6 22.03 -0.20 0.42
C LYS A 6 20.73 0.07 -0.33
N ASN A 7 20.77 0.82 -1.43
CA ASN A 7 19.59 1.10 -2.25
C ASN A 7 19.02 -0.17 -2.87
N LYS A 8 19.88 -1.09 -3.37
CA LYS A 8 19.43 -2.37 -3.92
C LYS A 8 18.74 -3.25 -2.88
N ILE A 9 19.21 -3.26 -1.63
CA ILE A 9 18.58 -4.02 -0.54
C ILE A 9 17.27 -3.37 -0.10
N LEU A 10 17.25 -2.05 0.05
CA LEU A 10 16.06 -1.34 0.54
C LEU A 10 14.93 -1.30 -0.48
N ASN A 11 15.26 -1.14 -1.78
CA ASN A 11 14.29 -1.02 -2.88
C ASN A 11 13.97 -2.36 -3.56
N ASN A 12 14.27 -3.50 -2.92
CA ASN A 12 13.99 -4.83 -3.49
C ASN A 12 12.68 -5.44 -2.96
N GLY A 13 11.87 -4.66 -2.29
CA GLY A 13 10.51 -5.04 -1.89
C GLY A 13 9.60 -5.25 -3.12
N ILE A 14 8.52 -6.00 -2.94
CA ILE A 14 7.56 -6.26 -4.03
C ILE A 14 6.89 -4.96 -4.50
N LYS A 15 6.58 -4.06 -3.57
CA LYS A 15 5.96 -2.75 -3.84
C LYS A 15 6.88 -1.88 -4.68
N GLU A 16 8.13 -1.72 -4.26
CA GLU A 16 9.14 -0.96 -4.99
C GLU A 16 9.38 -1.52 -6.39
N ARG A 17 9.42 -2.85 -6.54
CA ARG A 17 9.53 -3.49 -7.86
C ARG A 17 8.32 -3.23 -8.75
N PHE A 18 7.12 -3.22 -8.17
CA PHE A 18 5.92 -2.84 -8.91
C PHE A 18 5.99 -1.37 -9.35
N PHE A 19 6.36 -0.46 -8.45
CA PHE A 19 6.50 0.96 -8.77
C PHE A 19 7.56 1.20 -9.85
N LEU A 20 8.72 0.56 -9.75
CA LEU A 20 9.79 0.67 -10.75
C LEU A 20 9.45 0.02 -12.10
N SER A 21 8.36 -0.74 -12.19
CA SER A 21 7.84 -1.30 -13.45
C SER A 21 6.77 -0.43 -14.11
N ILE A 22 6.46 0.74 -13.56
CA ILE A 22 5.53 1.71 -14.14
C ILE A 22 6.15 2.28 -15.41
N LYS A 23 5.36 2.39 -16.46
CA LYS A 23 5.81 2.94 -17.73
C LYS A 23 5.76 4.47 -17.71
N LYS A 24 6.54 5.08 -18.59
CA LYS A 24 6.46 6.52 -18.85
C LYS A 24 5.06 6.93 -19.30
N ASP A 25 4.71 8.19 -19.06
CA ASP A 25 3.42 8.78 -19.42
C ASP A 25 2.19 8.07 -18.79
N SER A 26 2.44 7.20 -17.77
CA SER A 26 1.34 6.52 -17.09
C SER A 26 0.53 7.47 -16.23
N LYS A 27 -0.80 7.31 -16.28
CA LYS A 27 -1.73 7.94 -15.33
C LYS A 27 -1.93 7.01 -14.13
N ILE A 28 -1.62 7.50 -12.96
CA ILE A 28 -1.62 6.74 -11.71
C ILE A 28 -2.70 7.30 -10.79
N LEU A 29 -3.51 6.43 -10.19
CA LEU A 29 -4.42 6.78 -9.11
C LEU A 29 -4.02 6.06 -7.83
N GLU A 30 -3.83 6.80 -6.75
CA GLU A 30 -3.72 6.23 -5.41
C GLU A 30 -5.01 6.47 -4.63
N LEU A 31 -5.65 5.39 -4.20
CA LEU A 31 -6.82 5.39 -3.32
C LEU A 31 -6.34 5.38 -1.86
N GLY A 32 -6.70 6.41 -1.10
CA GLY A 32 -6.14 6.63 0.23
C GLY A 32 -4.67 7.05 0.17
N CYS A 33 -4.37 8.15 -0.55
CA CYS A 33 -2.99 8.56 -0.81
C CYS A 33 -2.27 9.10 0.45
N GLY A 34 -2.99 9.39 1.51
CA GLY A 34 -2.42 9.99 2.71
C GLY A 34 -1.61 11.25 2.39
N PRO A 35 -0.49 11.49 3.08
CA PRO A 35 0.35 12.66 2.81
C PRO A 35 1.21 12.52 1.54
N GLY A 36 1.07 11.44 0.74
CA GLY A 36 1.72 11.30 -0.56
C GLY A 36 3.09 10.61 -0.57
N ARG A 37 3.37 9.71 0.37
CA ARG A 37 4.68 9.01 0.43
C ARG A 37 4.99 8.20 -0.82
N ASN A 38 4.02 7.50 -1.39
CA ASN A 38 4.19 6.73 -2.61
C ASN A 38 4.33 7.64 -3.83
N ALA A 39 3.57 8.75 -3.86
CA ALA A 39 3.69 9.75 -4.91
C ALA A 39 5.11 10.34 -4.98
N LEU A 40 5.65 10.79 -3.84
CA LEU A 40 7.02 11.30 -3.76
C LEU A 40 8.06 10.28 -4.21
N PHE A 41 7.88 9.00 -3.86
CA PHE A 41 8.79 7.95 -4.34
C PHE A 41 8.71 7.80 -5.86
N ILE A 42 7.51 7.71 -6.43
CA ILE A 42 7.29 7.46 -7.86
C ILE A 42 7.72 8.66 -8.69
N THR A 43 7.32 9.89 -8.33
CA THR A 43 7.64 11.10 -9.09
C THR A 43 9.13 11.47 -9.03
N ASN A 44 9.84 11.06 -7.98
CA ASN A 44 11.31 11.19 -7.93
C ASN A 44 12.04 10.21 -8.88
N HIS A 45 11.39 9.14 -9.31
CA HIS A 45 11.96 8.17 -10.25
C HIS A 45 11.48 8.37 -11.69
N PHE A 46 10.28 8.96 -11.86
CA PHE A 46 9.60 9.15 -13.14
C PHE A 46 9.04 10.57 -13.19
N SER A 47 9.65 11.44 -13.96
CA SER A 47 9.21 12.84 -14.14
C SER A 47 7.98 13.00 -15.04
N ASP A 48 7.68 11.98 -15.82
CA ASP A 48 6.72 11.96 -16.92
C ASP A 48 5.45 11.14 -16.58
N VAL A 49 5.13 10.98 -15.29
CA VAL A 49 3.87 10.35 -14.84
C VAL A 49 2.87 11.40 -14.35
N GLU A 50 1.60 11.16 -14.61
CA GLU A 50 0.49 11.96 -14.07
C GLU A 50 -0.03 11.26 -12.81
N TYR A 51 0.25 11.83 -11.62
CA TYR A 51 -0.11 11.22 -10.35
C TYR A 51 -1.36 11.87 -9.74
N HIS A 52 -2.41 11.07 -9.56
CA HIS A 52 -3.64 11.45 -8.89
C HIS A 52 -3.76 10.75 -7.54
N GLY A 53 -4.36 11.41 -6.57
CA GLY A 53 -4.65 10.85 -5.26
C GLY A 53 -6.02 11.24 -4.76
N VAL A 54 -6.69 10.31 -4.09
CA VAL A 54 -7.92 10.60 -3.35
C VAL A 54 -7.73 10.18 -1.89
N ASP A 55 -8.22 11.01 -0.97
CA ASP A 55 -8.19 10.76 0.47
C ASP A 55 -9.26 11.63 1.16
N ILE A 56 -9.57 11.31 2.42
CA ILE A 56 -10.42 12.15 3.29
C ILE A 56 -9.62 13.26 3.98
N LEU A 57 -8.30 13.27 3.83
CA LEU A 57 -7.43 14.31 4.39
C LEU A 57 -7.71 15.68 3.75
N PRO A 58 -7.51 16.78 4.49
CA PRO A 58 -7.50 18.10 3.90
C PRO A 58 -6.29 18.28 2.98
N GLU A 59 -6.49 19.03 1.88
CA GLU A 59 -5.52 19.16 0.78
C GLU A 59 -4.16 19.69 1.24
N GLU A 60 -4.14 20.59 2.21
CA GLU A 60 -2.89 21.15 2.76
C GLU A 60 -1.96 20.13 3.45
N LYS A 61 -2.47 18.94 3.73
CA LYS A 61 -1.69 17.82 4.29
C LYS A 61 -1.13 16.87 3.24
N VAL A 62 -1.47 17.09 1.96
CA VAL A 62 -1.10 16.23 0.85
C VAL A 62 0.04 16.86 0.05
N ALA A 63 0.97 16.03 -0.43
CA ALA A 63 2.10 16.52 -1.22
C ALA A 63 1.64 17.17 -2.53
N SER A 64 2.20 18.33 -2.87
CA SER A 64 1.84 19.14 -4.04
C SER A 64 2.10 18.46 -5.39
N VAL A 65 2.82 17.36 -5.42
CA VAL A 65 3.05 16.56 -6.64
C VAL A 65 1.84 15.71 -7.05
N ILE A 66 0.77 15.72 -6.23
CA ILE A 66 -0.44 14.92 -6.43
C ILE A 66 -1.57 15.81 -6.97
N ASN A 67 -2.19 15.41 -8.08
CA ASN A 67 -3.50 15.93 -8.48
C ASN A 67 -4.54 15.40 -7.50
N PHE A 68 -4.69 16.09 -6.36
CA PHE A 68 -5.47 15.63 -5.23
C PHE A 68 -6.97 15.94 -5.39
N LYS A 69 -7.81 15.02 -4.90
CA LYS A 69 -9.24 15.26 -4.67
C LYS A 69 -9.64 14.70 -3.30
N ASN A 70 -10.32 15.51 -2.51
CA ASN A 70 -10.91 15.06 -1.25
C ASN A 70 -12.14 14.20 -1.56
N VAL A 71 -12.05 12.89 -1.28
CA VAL A 71 -13.11 11.91 -1.58
C VAL A 71 -13.18 10.87 -0.47
N ASP A 72 -14.37 10.70 0.10
CA ASP A 72 -14.69 9.54 0.94
C ASP A 72 -15.09 8.39 0.03
N LEU A 73 -14.28 7.34 0.00
CA LEU A 73 -14.47 6.15 -0.86
C LEU A 73 -15.72 5.34 -0.52
N GLU A 74 -16.28 5.51 0.68
CA GLU A 74 -17.51 4.82 1.09
C GLU A 74 -18.78 5.56 0.70
N GLN A 75 -18.69 6.87 0.47
CA GLN A 75 -19.86 7.72 0.24
C GLN A 75 -19.96 8.22 -1.20
N HIS A 76 -18.84 8.26 -1.93
CA HIS A 76 -18.78 8.93 -3.22
C HIS A 76 -18.13 8.06 -4.30
N SER A 77 -18.66 8.16 -5.51
CA SER A 77 -17.99 7.64 -6.70
C SER A 77 -16.71 8.40 -6.97
N LEU A 78 -15.74 7.73 -7.59
CA LEU A 78 -14.49 8.38 -7.99
C LEU A 78 -14.77 9.42 -9.09
N PRO A 79 -14.33 10.68 -8.94
CA PRO A 79 -14.63 11.78 -9.87
C PRO A 79 -13.73 11.74 -11.11
N TYR A 80 -13.66 10.57 -11.75
CA TYR A 80 -12.86 10.28 -12.95
C TYR A 80 -13.68 9.51 -13.97
N SER A 81 -13.31 9.67 -15.25
CA SER A 81 -13.93 8.96 -16.36
C SER A 81 -13.63 7.46 -16.33
N THR A 82 -14.46 6.67 -16.98
CA THR A 82 -14.22 5.25 -17.23
C THR A 82 -12.90 5.07 -18.01
N GLU A 83 -12.11 4.05 -17.63
CA GLU A 83 -10.87 3.69 -18.32
C GLU A 83 -9.85 4.86 -18.41
N TYR A 84 -9.66 5.57 -17.32
CA TYR A 84 -8.77 6.75 -17.29
C TYR A 84 -7.36 6.42 -16.83
N PHE A 85 -7.17 5.47 -15.89
CA PHE A 85 -5.90 5.18 -15.25
C PHE A 85 -5.21 3.94 -15.80
N ASP A 86 -3.90 4.02 -15.94
CA ASP A 86 -3.04 2.89 -16.31
C ASP A 86 -2.66 2.06 -15.09
N ILE A 87 -2.53 2.73 -13.92
CA ILE A 87 -2.13 2.11 -12.65
C ILE A 87 -3.06 2.58 -11.54
N ILE A 88 -3.48 1.63 -10.68
CA ILE A 88 -4.12 1.94 -9.39
C ILE A 88 -3.24 1.41 -8.26
N ILE A 89 -3.06 2.22 -7.22
CA ILE A 89 -2.39 1.89 -5.97
C ILE A 89 -3.44 1.95 -4.87
N PHE A 90 -3.54 0.90 -4.06
CA PHE A 90 -4.55 0.77 -3.03
C PHE A 90 -3.94 0.13 -1.78
N ASN A 91 -3.28 0.96 -0.98
CA ASN A 91 -2.44 0.54 0.13
C ASN A 91 -3.02 0.95 1.48
N HIS A 92 -3.24 -0.02 2.38
CA HIS A 92 -3.69 0.23 3.75
C HIS A 92 -4.97 1.06 3.83
N VAL A 93 -5.97 0.67 3.05
CA VAL A 93 -7.30 1.29 3.02
C VAL A 93 -8.39 0.23 3.12
N LEU A 94 -8.17 -0.96 2.52
CA LEU A 94 -9.16 -2.05 2.53
C LEU A 94 -9.61 -2.46 3.92
N GLU A 95 -8.71 -2.44 4.90
CA GLU A 95 -8.97 -2.78 6.29
C GLU A 95 -9.89 -1.81 7.02
N HIS A 96 -10.05 -0.60 6.47
CA HIS A 96 -10.90 0.47 7.02
C HIS A 96 -12.30 0.51 6.39
N LEU A 97 -12.52 -0.17 5.26
CA LEU A 97 -13.76 -0.07 4.50
C LEU A 97 -14.84 -1.02 5.02
N ASN A 98 -16.04 -0.49 5.22
CA ASN A 98 -17.25 -1.29 5.48
C ASN A 98 -17.72 -1.99 4.19
N SER A 99 -17.67 -1.29 3.06
CA SER A 99 -18.18 -1.72 1.75
C SER A 99 -17.10 -1.79 0.66
N PRO A 100 -16.08 -2.68 0.78
CA PRO A 100 -14.99 -2.74 -0.19
C PRO A 100 -15.46 -3.13 -1.62
N ILE A 101 -16.64 -3.74 -1.77
CA ILE A 101 -17.18 -4.14 -3.08
C ILE A 101 -17.59 -2.92 -3.91
N SER A 102 -18.15 -1.87 -3.30
CA SER A 102 -18.47 -0.62 -4.01
C SER A 102 -17.21 0.02 -4.58
N VAL A 103 -16.14 0.06 -3.78
CA VAL A 103 -14.83 0.57 -4.21
C VAL A 103 -14.23 -0.30 -5.33
N ALA A 104 -14.40 -1.63 -5.26
CA ALA A 104 -13.95 -2.53 -6.33
C ALA A 104 -14.64 -2.26 -7.68
N ASN A 105 -15.94 -1.91 -7.67
CA ASN A 105 -16.66 -1.54 -8.89
C ASN A 105 -16.11 -0.24 -9.50
N GLU A 106 -15.80 0.74 -8.66
CA GLU A 106 -15.18 1.99 -9.10
C GLU A 106 -13.75 1.78 -9.63
N ILE A 107 -12.95 0.96 -8.94
CA ILE A 107 -11.63 0.52 -9.44
C ILE A 107 -11.77 -0.08 -10.84
N ASN A 108 -12.70 -1.03 -11.01
CA ASN A 108 -12.93 -1.64 -12.31
C ASN A 108 -13.38 -0.62 -13.36
N ARG A 109 -14.19 0.37 -12.99
CA ARG A 109 -14.66 1.41 -13.89
C ARG A 109 -13.53 2.31 -14.39
N VAL A 110 -12.72 2.84 -13.46
CA VAL A 110 -11.72 3.87 -13.80
C VAL A 110 -10.39 3.29 -14.31
N LEU A 111 -10.08 2.01 -14.05
CA LEU A 111 -8.88 1.34 -14.55
C LEU A 111 -9.07 1.00 -16.05
N LYS A 112 -8.09 1.30 -16.87
CA LYS A 112 -8.08 0.92 -18.30
C LYS A 112 -7.98 -0.59 -18.46
N LYS A 113 -8.45 -1.13 -19.59
CA LYS A 113 -8.13 -2.50 -20.02
C LYS A 113 -6.61 -2.65 -20.15
N GLY A 114 -6.06 -3.74 -19.64
CA GLY A 114 -4.61 -3.93 -19.52
C GLY A 114 -3.93 -3.06 -18.44
N GLY A 115 -4.69 -2.20 -17.77
CA GLY A 115 -4.20 -1.44 -16.62
C GLY A 115 -3.96 -2.33 -15.40
N ARG A 116 -3.02 -1.97 -14.54
CA ARG A 116 -2.59 -2.79 -13.40
C ARG A 116 -2.96 -2.16 -12.06
N ILE A 117 -3.28 -3.01 -11.11
CA ILE A 117 -3.54 -2.62 -9.73
C ILE A 117 -2.55 -3.29 -8.77
N TYR A 118 -2.05 -2.51 -7.79
CA TYR A 118 -1.35 -2.99 -6.61
C TYR A 118 -2.20 -2.73 -5.38
N VAL A 119 -2.46 -3.78 -4.61
CA VAL A 119 -3.22 -3.73 -3.36
C VAL A 119 -2.34 -4.23 -2.23
N GLU A 120 -2.35 -3.55 -1.08
CA GLU A 120 -1.67 -4.00 0.14
C GLU A 120 -2.58 -3.77 1.35
N ALA A 121 -2.63 -4.75 2.24
CA ALA A 121 -3.40 -4.68 3.49
C ALA A 121 -2.70 -5.46 4.61
N PRO A 122 -3.04 -5.21 5.88
CA PRO A 122 -2.55 -6.02 7.00
C PRO A 122 -2.96 -7.49 6.84
N ASN A 123 -2.01 -8.37 7.11
CA ASN A 123 -2.22 -9.81 7.11
C ASN A 123 -3.04 -10.21 8.35
N TRP A 124 -4.04 -11.07 8.21
CA TRP A 124 -4.81 -11.60 9.33
C TRP A 124 -3.96 -12.10 10.51
N LYS A 125 -2.75 -12.58 10.23
CA LYS A 125 -1.80 -13.01 11.26
C LYS A 125 -1.40 -11.90 12.23
N SER A 126 -1.50 -10.64 11.81
CA SER A 126 -1.18 -9.49 12.68
C SER A 126 -2.09 -9.37 13.90
N MET A 127 -3.25 -10.05 13.90
CA MET A 127 -4.13 -10.15 15.08
C MET A 127 -3.50 -10.94 16.24
N PHE A 128 -2.56 -11.83 15.95
CA PHE A 128 -1.91 -12.70 16.97
C PHE A 128 -0.59 -12.13 17.50
N VAL A 129 -0.19 -10.95 17.04
CA VAL A 129 0.97 -10.25 17.56
C VAL A 129 0.58 -9.55 18.87
N PRO A 130 1.40 -9.58 19.93
CA PRO A 130 1.08 -8.86 21.17
C PRO A 130 0.87 -7.37 20.92
N SER A 131 -0.19 -6.79 21.50
CA SER A 131 -0.35 -5.34 21.54
C SER A 131 0.54 -4.77 22.65
N PHE A 132 1.34 -3.77 22.33
CA PHE A 132 2.19 -3.08 23.29
C PHE A 132 1.62 -1.72 23.73
N GLY A 133 0.29 -1.56 23.68
CA GLY A 133 -0.41 -0.35 24.14
C GLY A 133 0.01 0.89 23.34
N PHE A 134 -0.01 0.79 22.04
CA PHE A 134 0.31 1.93 21.17
C PHE A 134 -0.74 3.03 21.33
N ARG A 135 -0.29 4.21 21.71
CA ARG A 135 -1.15 5.38 21.76
C ARG A 135 -1.58 5.77 20.35
N ARG A 136 -2.82 6.25 20.22
CA ARG A 136 -3.52 6.69 18.99
C ARG A 136 -2.71 7.59 18.04
N GLU A 137 -1.63 8.18 18.53
CA GLU A 137 -0.77 9.13 17.79
C GLU A 137 0.33 8.47 16.95
N GLN A 138 0.44 7.14 16.98
CA GLN A 138 1.54 6.44 16.31
C GLN A 138 1.00 5.59 15.17
N HIS A 139 1.09 6.09 13.94
CA HIS A 139 0.67 5.48 12.66
C HIS A 139 1.37 4.15 12.28
N ASN A 140 1.86 3.38 13.23
CA ASN A 140 2.51 2.09 12.98
C ASN A 140 2.00 1.07 14.00
N PRO A 141 0.83 0.43 13.76
CA PRO A 141 0.29 -0.57 14.65
C PRO A 141 1.21 -1.81 14.70
N PHE A 142 1.37 -2.40 15.87
CA PHE A 142 2.08 -3.66 16.01
C PHE A 142 1.11 -4.84 15.88
N ASN A 143 0.01 -4.79 16.62
CA ASN A 143 -1.14 -5.67 16.44
C ASN A 143 -2.15 -5.01 15.47
N PHE A 144 -2.93 -5.81 14.76
CA PHE A 144 -3.98 -5.31 13.88
C PHE A 144 -4.94 -4.34 14.59
N PHE A 145 -5.36 -4.66 15.79
CA PHE A 145 -6.30 -3.89 16.58
C PHE A 145 -5.69 -2.71 17.35
N ASP A 146 -4.39 -2.47 17.22
CA ASP A 146 -3.78 -1.24 17.75
C ASP A 146 -4.28 0.02 17.03
N ASP A 147 -4.77 -0.13 15.79
CA ASP A 147 -5.50 0.90 15.08
C ASP A 147 -7.03 0.66 15.24
N PRO A 148 -7.74 1.55 15.98
CA PRO A 148 -9.17 1.36 16.23
C PRO A 148 -10.06 1.54 14.98
N THR A 149 -9.50 2.01 13.89
CA THR A 149 -10.22 2.19 12.60
C THR A 149 -10.15 0.95 11.71
N HIS A 150 -9.36 -0.06 12.10
CA HIS A 150 -9.33 -1.33 11.41
C HIS A 150 -10.60 -2.15 11.67
N ILE A 151 -11.32 -2.47 10.62
CA ILE A 151 -12.60 -3.21 10.70
C ILE A 151 -12.39 -4.70 10.50
N ARG A 152 -11.61 -5.08 9.47
CA ARG A 152 -11.39 -6.50 9.14
C ARG A 152 -9.98 -6.78 8.65
N PRO A 153 -9.38 -7.87 9.12
CA PRO A 153 -8.11 -8.34 8.58
C PRO A 153 -8.32 -9.06 7.24
N TRP A 154 -7.27 -9.07 6.42
CA TRP A 154 -7.29 -9.69 5.10
C TRP A 154 -6.39 -10.93 5.04
N THR A 155 -6.79 -11.91 4.22
CA THR A 155 -6.00 -13.09 3.87
C THR A 155 -5.53 -13.00 2.42
N LYS A 156 -4.55 -13.81 2.04
CA LYS A 156 -4.16 -13.91 0.63
C LYS A 156 -5.34 -14.32 -0.26
N HIS A 157 -6.19 -15.22 0.23
CA HIS A 157 -7.37 -15.67 -0.52
C HIS A 157 -8.40 -14.56 -0.66
N SER A 158 -8.68 -13.78 0.39
CA SER A 158 -9.63 -12.65 0.29
C SER A 158 -9.13 -11.53 -0.62
N ILE A 159 -7.81 -11.24 -0.65
CA ILE A 159 -7.21 -10.33 -1.65
C ILE A 159 -7.38 -10.90 -3.07
N TYR A 160 -7.13 -12.20 -3.26
CA TYR A 160 -7.35 -12.85 -4.56
C TYR A 160 -8.81 -12.71 -5.01
N SER A 161 -9.78 -13.01 -4.13
CA SER A 161 -11.20 -12.91 -4.43
C SER A 161 -11.63 -11.46 -4.72
N PHE A 162 -11.13 -10.50 -3.94
CA PHE A 162 -11.37 -9.08 -4.18
C PHE A 162 -10.94 -8.66 -5.58
N LEU A 163 -9.74 -9.00 -5.98
CA LEU A 163 -9.19 -8.65 -7.29
C LEU A 163 -9.88 -9.40 -8.44
N SER A 164 -10.12 -10.72 -8.29
CA SER A 164 -10.64 -11.55 -9.38
C SER A 164 -12.15 -11.42 -9.56
N GLN A 165 -12.92 -11.39 -8.48
CA GLN A 165 -14.38 -11.43 -8.52
C GLN A 165 -15.00 -10.04 -8.49
N HIS A 166 -14.49 -9.15 -7.63
CA HIS A 166 -15.09 -7.82 -7.48
C HIS A 166 -14.45 -6.78 -8.40
N CYS A 167 -13.12 -6.70 -8.48
CA CYS A 167 -12.45 -5.84 -9.48
C CYS A 167 -12.46 -6.42 -10.89
N LYS A 168 -12.88 -7.68 -11.09
CA LYS A 168 -12.93 -8.40 -12.38
C LYS A 168 -11.59 -8.44 -13.13
N CYS A 169 -10.50 -8.45 -12.37
CA CYS A 169 -9.14 -8.47 -12.90
C CYS A 169 -8.57 -9.89 -13.03
N ASN A 170 -7.59 -10.05 -13.90
CA ASN A 170 -6.72 -11.22 -13.94
C ASN A 170 -5.64 -11.08 -12.86
N VAL A 171 -5.67 -11.95 -11.86
CA VAL A 171 -4.72 -11.88 -10.74
C VAL A 171 -3.37 -12.45 -11.17
N LEU A 172 -2.35 -11.58 -11.21
CA LEU A 172 -1.00 -11.94 -11.60
C LEU A 172 -0.19 -12.51 -10.42
N LYS A 173 -0.39 -11.94 -9.24
CA LYS A 173 0.35 -12.36 -8.05
C LYS A 173 -0.36 -11.97 -6.76
N VAL A 174 -0.31 -12.87 -5.77
CA VAL A 174 -0.71 -12.59 -4.38
C VAL A 174 0.35 -13.16 -3.45
N GLY A 175 0.70 -12.44 -2.41
CA GLY A 175 1.74 -12.90 -1.50
C GLY A 175 1.80 -12.12 -0.20
N VAL A 176 2.86 -12.40 0.54
CA VAL A 176 3.21 -11.68 1.78
C VAL A 176 4.30 -10.67 1.44
N VAL A 177 4.14 -9.45 1.95
CA VAL A 177 5.14 -8.40 1.75
C VAL A 177 6.36 -8.74 2.60
N ARG A 178 7.46 -9.04 1.92
CA ARG A 178 8.77 -9.31 2.54
C ARG A 178 9.90 -8.86 1.63
N ASN A 179 10.89 -8.25 2.23
CA ASN A 179 12.18 -8.06 1.58
C ASN A 179 13.16 -9.12 2.09
N TRP A 180 13.28 -10.22 1.35
CA TRP A 180 14.10 -11.38 1.73
C TRP A 180 15.58 -11.05 1.91
N LEU A 181 16.12 -10.11 1.12
CA LEU A 181 17.51 -9.67 1.24
C LEU A 181 17.77 -8.89 2.52
N ARG A 182 16.74 -8.30 3.10
CA ARG A 182 16.81 -7.52 4.32
C ARG A 182 16.69 -8.39 5.59
N ILE A 183 16.01 -9.53 5.52
CA ILE A 183 15.71 -10.38 6.70
C ILE A 183 16.95 -10.69 7.56
N PRO A 184 18.12 -11.07 7.00
CA PRO A 184 19.32 -11.32 7.83
C PRO A 184 19.78 -10.10 8.65
N PHE A 185 19.48 -8.90 8.16
CA PHE A 185 19.83 -7.64 8.84
C PHE A 185 18.73 -7.19 9.81
N ASP A 186 17.50 -7.66 9.66
CA ASP A 186 16.38 -7.24 10.52
C ASP A 186 16.54 -7.73 11.96
N PHE A 187 17.12 -8.91 12.18
CA PHE A 187 17.38 -9.41 13.54
C PHE A 187 18.32 -8.49 14.33
N PRO A 188 19.55 -8.17 13.87
CA PRO A 188 20.41 -7.23 14.57
C PRO A 188 19.81 -5.82 14.62
N LEU A 189 19.02 -5.39 13.62
CA LEU A 189 18.36 -4.09 13.64
C LEU A 189 17.29 -3.99 14.73
N ILE A 190 16.60 -5.08 15.08
CA ILE A 190 15.69 -5.11 16.23
C ILE A 190 16.47 -4.89 17.52
N VAL A 191 17.59 -5.61 17.73
CA VAL A 191 18.43 -5.47 18.93
C VAL A 191 18.97 -4.04 19.06
N ILE A 192 19.51 -3.48 17.98
CA ILE A 192 19.98 -2.09 17.95
C ILE A 192 18.82 -1.12 18.22
N GLY A 193 17.64 -1.39 17.65
CA GLY A 193 16.42 -0.60 17.89
C GLY A 193 16.01 -0.60 19.36
N LEU A 194 16.10 -1.75 20.05
CA LEU A 194 15.82 -1.88 21.48
C LEU A 194 16.81 -1.06 22.31
N ILE A 195 18.11 -1.20 22.04
CA ILE A 195 19.16 -0.44 22.75
C ILE A 195 19.00 1.07 22.55
N MET A 196 18.65 1.52 21.36
CA MET A 196 18.50 2.94 21.01
C MET A 196 17.10 3.51 21.28
N GLY A 197 16.15 2.72 21.78
CA GLY A 197 14.74 3.13 21.92
C GLY A 197 14.05 3.47 20.59
N ASN A 198 14.58 2.99 19.45
CA ASN A 198 14.07 3.32 18.12
C ASN A 198 12.94 2.38 17.69
N ARG A 199 11.69 2.71 18.10
CA ARG A 199 10.49 1.92 17.83
C ARG A 199 10.23 1.71 16.33
N LYS A 200 10.43 2.73 15.48
CA LYS A 200 10.21 2.60 14.02
C LYS A 200 11.10 1.51 13.42
N ARG A 201 12.35 1.42 13.85
CA ARG A 201 13.29 0.37 13.40
C ARG A 201 12.82 -1.01 13.83
N ILE A 202 12.43 -1.17 15.11
CA ILE A 202 11.92 -2.43 15.66
C ILE A 202 10.69 -2.89 14.85
N ILE A 203 9.68 -2.03 14.70
CA ILE A 203 8.43 -2.33 14.01
C ILE A 203 8.70 -2.69 12.55
N SER A 204 9.46 -1.87 11.82
CA SER A 204 9.77 -2.10 10.41
C SER A 204 10.50 -3.44 10.18
N SER A 205 11.45 -3.78 11.05
CA SER A 205 12.17 -5.05 10.96
C SER A 205 11.28 -6.24 11.32
N PHE A 206 10.49 -6.11 12.38
CA PHE A 206 9.52 -7.12 12.77
C PHE A 206 8.48 -7.37 11.66
N TRP A 207 7.91 -6.32 11.07
CA TRP A 207 6.94 -6.45 9.98
C TRP A 207 7.51 -7.21 8.79
N ASN A 208 8.77 -6.94 8.45
CA ASN A 208 9.43 -7.65 7.35
C ASN A 208 9.65 -9.13 7.66
N ILE A 209 10.15 -9.48 8.86
CA ILE A 209 10.37 -10.86 9.29
C ILE A 209 9.04 -11.62 9.38
N TYR A 210 8.06 -11.05 10.08
CA TYR A 210 6.77 -11.67 10.35
C TYR A 210 5.88 -11.77 9.11
N GLY A 211 6.05 -10.84 8.16
CA GLY A 211 5.16 -10.70 7.00
C GLY A 211 3.83 -10.11 7.41
N TRP A 212 3.89 -8.95 8.05
CA TRP A 212 2.73 -8.25 8.62
C TRP A 212 1.74 -7.80 7.57
N CYS A 213 2.18 -7.51 6.34
CA CYS A 213 1.33 -7.15 5.21
C CYS A 213 1.23 -8.26 4.19
N ILE A 214 0.12 -8.29 3.46
CA ILE A 214 -0.11 -9.07 2.26
C ILE A 214 -0.37 -8.13 1.09
N TYR A 215 -0.10 -8.60 -0.12
CA TYR A 215 -0.29 -7.83 -1.34
C TYR A 215 -0.98 -8.64 -2.43
N GLY A 216 -1.58 -7.94 -3.37
CA GLY A 216 -2.08 -8.47 -4.63
C GLY A 216 -1.69 -7.57 -5.80
N ILE A 217 -1.36 -8.17 -6.92
CA ILE A 217 -1.12 -7.51 -8.21
C ILE A 217 -2.05 -8.15 -9.23
N ALA A 218 -2.80 -7.34 -9.95
CA ALA A 218 -3.70 -7.82 -10.99
C ALA A 218 -3.73 -6.86 -12.18
N GLU A 219 -4.27 -7.33 -13.30
CA GLU A 219 -4.44 -6.60 -14.55
C GLU A 219 -5.91 -6.68 -14.97
N LYS A 220 -6.52 -5.56 -15.37
CA LYS A 220 -7.88 -5.53 -15.88
C LYS A 220 -7.98 -6.24 -17.23
N LYS A 221 -9.00 -7.07 -17.39
CA LYS A 221 -9.30 -7.80 -18.63
C LYS A 221 -9.78 -6.88 -19.75
#